data_4ddc3cfe01687e5ff986242e675e9573
#
_entry.id   4ddc3cfe01687e5ff986242e675e9573
#
_cell.length_a   1.000
_cell.length_b   1.000
_cell.length_c   1.000
_cell.angle_alpha   90.00
_cell.angle_beta   90.00
_cell.angle_gamma   90.00
#
_symmetry.space_group_name_H-M   'P 1'
#
loop_
_entity.id
_entity.type
_entity.pdbx_description
1 polymer ?
#
loop_
_entity_poly.entity_id
_entity_poly.type
_entity_poly.pdbx_seq_one_letter_code
_entity_poly.pdbx_strand_id
1 'polypeptide(L)'
;MALNNSSYGDNASPYRLNSAILTSEKLGDVKYDIRSCITDLNIYEDINKPFLTGKIIISDFNNVIHDMIFTGEETIKISFEKIGQNSQEIIKTFYLDHIIESKKINNNSVEIYAFHMVED
;
A
#
# COMPACT_ATOMS: atom_id res chain seq x y z
N MET A 1 9.36 -9.87 2.30
CA MET A 1 9.83 -8.47 2.40
C MET A 1 8.78 -7.65 3.11
N ALA A 2 9.17 -6.93 4.13
CA ALA A 2 8.26 -6.05 4.86
C ALA A 2 8.70 -4.61 4.65
N LEU A 3 7.74 -3.74 4.33
CA LEU A 3 7.95 -2.32 4.17
C LEU A 3 7.12 -1.60 5.21
N ASN A 4 7.74 -0.72 5.94
CA ASN A 4 7.08 0.03 6.98
C ASN A 4 7.29 1.52 6.73
N ASN A 5 6.21 2.27 6.70
CA ASN A 5 6.26 3.71 6.47
C ASN A 5 6.68 4.48 7.72
N SER A 6 6.59 3.89 8.88
CA SER A 6 7.12 4.51 10.09
C SER A 6 8.60 4.20 10.22
N SER A 7 9.43 5.22 10.24
CA SER A 7 10.87 5.08 10.28
C SER A 7 11.41 5.24 11.70
N TYR A 8 10.76 4.62 12.67
CA TYR A 8 11.12 4.80 14.06
C TYR A 8 12.03 3.70 14.57
N GLY A 9 13.16 4.09 15.07
CA GLY A 9 14.03 3.25 15.88
C GLY A 9 14.67 2.10 15.14
N ASP A 10 15.17 1.18 15.91
CA ASP A 10 16.02 0.09 15.44
C ASP A 10 15.29 -1.00 14.69
N ASN A 11 13.96 -0.97 14.74
CA ASN A 11 13.11 -1.94 14.06
C ASN A 11 12.64 -1.48 12.70
N ALA A 12 13.15 -0.36 12.22
CA ALA A 12 12.81 0.12 10.90
C ALA A 12 13.22 -0.89 9.85
N SER A 13 12.36 -1.08 8.86
CA SER A 13 12.68 -1.89 7.69
C SER A 13 13.94 -1.35 7.01
N PRO A 14 14.79 -2.22 6.42
CA PRO A 14 15.92 -1.74 5.62
C PRO A 14 15.47 -1.05 4.33
N TYR A 15 14.19 -1.00 4.07
CA TYR A 15 13.61 -0.35 2.88
C TYR A 15 12.89 0.92 3.27
N ARG A 16 12.95 1.90 2.38
CA ARG A 16 12.23 3.15 2.51
C ARG A 16 11.18 3.24 1.42
N LEU A 17 9.95 3.56 1.80
CA LEU A 17 8.87 3.79 0.85
C LEU A 17 8.96 5.22 0.35
N ASN A 18 9.15 5.38 -0.97
CA ASN A 18 9.26 6.69 -1.59
C ASN A 18 7.90 7.23 -2.03
N SER A 19 7.07 6.38 -2.62
CA SER A 19 5.73 6.78 -3.06
C SER A 19 4.82 5.56 -3.15
N ALA A 20 3.53 5.82 -3.07
CA ALA A 20 2.49 4.81 -3.26
C ALA A 20 1.32 5.47 -3.98
N ILE A 21 1.23 5.26 -5.28
CA ILE A 21 0.26 5.93 -6.13
C ILE A 21 -0.92 5.02 -6.38
N LEU A 22 -2.06 5.41 -5.83
CA LEU A 22 -3.33 4.72 -6.01
C LEU A 22 -4.02 5.25 -7.26
N THR A 23 -4.46 4.35 -8.13
CA THR A 23 -5.17 4.70 -9.35
C THR A 23 -6.48 3.92 -9.42
N SER A 24 -7.56 4.62 -9.72
CA SER A 24 -8.87 4.02 -9.92
C SER A 24 -9.47 4.58 -11.22
N GLU A 25 -9.91 3.69 -12.09
CA GLU A 25 -10.54 4.10 -13.34
C GLU A 25 -11.85 4.85 -13.10
N LYS A 26 -12.55 4.50 -12.04
CA LYS A 26 -13.83 5.15 -11.71
C LYS A 26 -13.67 6.61 -11.31
N LEU A 27 -12.49 6.98 -10.82
CA LEU A 27 -12.22 8.37 -10.46
C LEU A 27 -11.63 9.17 -11.62
N GLY A 28 -11.76 8.68 -12.86
CA GLY A 28 -11.33 9.40 -14.05
C GLY A 28 -9.82 9.50 -14.19
N ASP A 29 -9.13 8.41 -13.95
CA ASP A 29 -7.67 8.33 -14.02
C ASP A 29 -6.95 9.26 -13.02
N VAL A 30 -7.64 9.66 -11.97
CA VAL A 30 -7.02 10.45 -10.91
C VAL A 30 -6.06 9.57 -10.13
N LYS A 31 -4.89 10.12 -9.84
CA LYS A 31 -3.83 9.44 -9.11
C LYS A 31 -3.64 10.09 -7.76
N TYR A 32 -3.62 9.30 -6.72
CA TYR A 32 -3.41 9.78 -5.36
C TYR A 32 -2.15 9.15 -4.77
N ASP A 33 -1.23 9.97 -4.26
CA ASP A 33 -0.12 9.45 -3.47
C ASP A 33 -0.62 9.26 -2.04
N ILE A 34 -0.80 7.99 -1.65
CA ILE A 34 -1.33 7.63 -0.34
C ILE A 34 -0.25 7.20 0.64
N ARG A 35 1.01 7.49 0.33
CA ARG A 35 2.12 7.06 1.18
C ARG A 35 1.93 7.45 2.65
N SER A 36 1.49 8.68 2.90
CA SER A 36 1.29 9.17 4.27
C SER A 36 0.16 8.49 5.02
N CYS A 37 -0.72 7.79 4.30
CA CYS A 37 -1.85 7.07 4.89
C CYS A 37 -1.54 5.60 5.16
N ILE A 38 -0.40 5.10 4.69
CA ILE A 38 -0.05 3.70 4.85
C ILE A 38 0.55 3.49 6.24
N THR A 39 -0.07 2.61 7.02
CA THR A 39 0.42 2.26 8.35
C THR A 39 1.23 0.97 8.35
N ASP A 40 0.99 0.10 7.39
CA ASP A 40 1.76 -1.14 7.26
C ASP A 40 1.72 -1.63 5.82
N LEU A 41 2.82 -2.21 5.38
CA LEU A 41 2.94 -2.75 4.03
C LEU A 41 3.86 -3.95 4.07
N ASN A 42 3.34 -5.11 3.69
CA ASN A 42 4.09 -6.34 3.62
C ASN A 42 3.97 -6.95 2.23
N ILE A 43 5.08 -7.31 1.65
CA ILE A 43 5.16 -7.94 0.34
C ILE A 43 5.74 -9.33 0.53
N TYR A 44 5.08 -10.33 -0.03
CA TYR A 44 5.43 -11.73 0.15
C TYR A 44 5.88 -12.36 -1.16
N GLU A 45 6.96 -13.11 -1.11
CA GLU A 45 7.41 -13.97 -2.19
C GLU A 45 7.06 -15.41 -1.84
N ASP A 46 6.53 -16.14 -2.83
CA ASP A 46 6.26 -17.56 -2.71
C ASP A 46 6.97 -18.26 -3.87
N ILE A 47 7.84 -19.21 -3.57
CA ILE A 47 8.60 -19.91 -4.61
C ILE A 47 7.70 -20.67 -5.58
N ASN A 48 6.48 -20.96 -5.17
CA ASN A 48 5.51 -21.67 -6.00
C ASN A 48 4.66 -20.74 -6.86
N LYS A 49 4.86 -19.42 -6.75
CA LYS A 49 4.11 -18.43 -7.51
C LYS A 49 5.06 -17.52 -8.28
N PRO A 50 4.78 -17.25 -9.55
CA PRO A 50 5.63 -16.37 -10.35
C PRO A 50 5.40 -14.88 -10.10
N PHE A 51 4.55 -14.53 -9.14
CA PHE A 51 4.19 -13.16 -8.83
C PHE A 51 4.23 -12.91 -7.32
N LEU A 52 4.39 -11.65 -6.96
CA LEU A 52 4.36 -11.23 -5.57
C LEU A 52 2.93 -11.02 -5.11
N THR A 53 2.70 -11.24 -3.84
CA THR A 53 1.46 -10.85 -3.18
C THR A 53 1.80 -9.97 -1.99
N GLY A 54 0.79 -9.38 -1.38
CA GLY A 54 1.05 -8.53 -0.23
C GLY A 54 -0.20 -8.13 0.52
N LYS A 55 0.02 -7.38 1.56
CA LYS A 55 -1.03 -6.80 2.39
C LYS A 55 -0.65 -5.36 2.69
N ILE A 56 -1.60 -4.46 2.50
CA ILE A 56 -1.40 -3.06 2.81
C ILE A 56 -2.49 -2.60 3.77
N ILE A 57 -2.11 -1.85 4.79
CA ILE A 57 -3.04 -1.27 5.75
C ILE A 57 -3.00 0.25 5.58
N ILE A 58 -4.16 0.82 5.33
CA ILE A 58 -4.32 2.24 5.03
C ILE A 58 -5.26 2.87 6.05
N SER A 59 -4.82 3.98 6.65
CA SER A 59 -5.68 4.84 7.47
C SER A 59 -6.24 5.95 6.57
N ASP A 60 -7.54 5.93 6.33
CA ASP A 60 -8.18 6.77 5.32
C ASP A 60 -8.53 8.16 5.86
N PHE A 61 -7.51 8.97 6.15
CA PHE A 61 -7.71 10.30 6.72
C PHE A 61 -8.43 11.27 5.78
N ASN A 62 -8.28 11.10 4.47
CA ASN A 62 -8.83 12.02 3.48
C ASN A 62 -10.04 11.45 2.76
N ASN A 63 -10.59 10.36 3.26
CA ASN A 63 -11.73 9.66 2.66
C ASN A 63 -11.50 9.23 1.20
N VAL A 64 -10.25 9.05 0.79
CA VAL A 64 -9.93 8.63 -0.57
C VAL A 64 -10.49 7.25 -0.86
N ILE A 65 -10.26 6.30 0.06
CA ILE A 65 -10.76 4.93 -0.10
C ILE A 65 -12.29 4.90 0.01
N HIS A 66 -12.84 5.65 0.95
CA HIS A 66 -14.29 5.72 1.15
C HIS A 66 -14.99 6.22 -0.12
N ASP A 67 -14.44 7.25 -0.75
CA ASP A 67 -15.05 7.86 -1.93
C ASP A 67 -14.76 7.10 -3.22
N MET A 68 -13.79 6.20 -3.20
CA MET A 68 -13.32 5.49 -4.38
C MET A 68 -14.31 4.45 -4.91
N ILE A 69 -15.15 3.89 -4.06
CA ILE A 69 -16.04 2.76 -4.39
C ILE A 69 -15.21 1.59 -4.96
N PHE A 70 -14.60 0.86 -4.07
CA PHE A 70 -13.68 -0.22 -4.38
C PHE A 70 -14.33 -1.30 -5.25
N THR A 71 -13.65 -1.70 -6.33
CA THR A 71 -14.14 -2.71 -7.28
C THR A 71 -13.24 -3.94 -7.39
N GLY A 72 -12.01 -3.88 -6.89
CA GLY A 72 -11.02 -4.93 -7.09
C GLY A 72 -10.13 -4.70 -8.31
N GLU A 73 -10.34 -3.62 -9.04
CA GLU A 73 -9.54 -3.28 -10.21
C GLU A 73 -8.60 -2.10 -9.99
N GLU A 74 -8.63 -1.54 -8.81
CA GLU A 74 -7.73 -0.47 -8.43
C GLU A 74 -6.30 -0.96 -8.38
N THR A 75 -5.36 -0.10 -8.77
CA THR A 75 -3.94 -0.41 -8.73
C THR A 75 -3.20 0.51 -7.80
N ILE A 76 -2.12 0.00 -7.24
CA ILE A 76 -1.20 0.81 -6.44
C ILE A 76 0.22 0.58 -6.98
N LYS A 77 0.86 1.69 -7.35
CA LYS A 77 2.25 1.66 -7.82
C LYS A 77 3.14 2.11 -6.68
N ILE A 78 4.00 1.20 -6.25
CA ILE A 78 4.85 1.41 -5.08
C ILE A 78 6.28 1.58 -5.54
N SER A 79 6.91 2.66 -5.09
CA SER A 79 8.33 2.90 -5.27
C SER A 79 9.02 2.84 -3.92
N PHE A 80 10.01 2.00 -3.82
CA PHE A 80 10.79 1.85 -2.60
C PHE A 80 12.25 1.63 -2.93
N GLU A 81 13.10 1.84 -1.93
CA GLU A 81 14.53 1.60 -2.09
C GLU A 81 15.12 1.03 -0.80
N LYS A 82 16.17 0.25 -0.96
CA LYS A 82 16.93 -0.27 0.18
C LYS A 82 17.81 0.84 0.73
N ILE A 83 17.75 1.05 2.03
CA ILE A 83 18.59 2.04 2.71
C ILE A 83 20.01 1.51 2.78
N GLY A 84 21.00 2.33 2.40
CA GLY A 84 22.41 1.98 2.48
C GLY A 84 23.14 2.31 1.19
N GLN A 85 24.35 1.74 1.06
CA GLN A 85 25.17 1.91 -0.15
C GLN A 85 24.52 1.18 -1.30
N ASN A 86 24.58 1.74 -2.50
CA ASN A 86 24.01 1.17 -3.71
C ASN A 86 22.48 1.04 -3.66
N SER A 87 21.83 2.00 -3.04
CA SER A 87 20.39 2.02 -3.03
C SER A 87 19.85 2.15 -4.45
N GLN A 88 18.99 1.23 -4.84
CA GLN A 88 18.28 1.27 -6.12
C GLN A 88 16.80 1.39 -5.86
N GLU A 89 16.16 2.21 -6.67
CA GLU A 89 14.72 2.33 -6.63
C GLU A 89 14.10 1.08 -7.27
N ILE A 90 13.15 0.50 -6.55
CA ILE A 90 12.38 -0.64 -7.02
C ILE A 90 10.94 -0.17 -7.17
N ILE A 91 10.37 -0.38 -8.35
CA ILE A 91 9.00 0.01 -8.65
C ILE A 91 8.20 -1.25 -8.94
N LYS A 92 7.09 -1.42 -8.22
CA LYS A 92 6.17 -2.53 -8.42
C LYS A 92 4.74 -2.01 -8.45
N THR A 93 3.94 -2.59 -9.33
CA THR A 93 2.51 -2.28 -9.41
C THR A 93 1.72 -3.49 -8.95
N PHE A 94 0.75 -3.25 -8.10
CA PHE A 94 -0.13 -4.27 -7.56
C PHE A 94 -1.58 -3.92 -7.82
N TYR A 95 -2.41 -4.93 -7.99
CA TYR A 95 -3.86 -4.77 -7.88
C TYR A 95 -4.26 -4.91 -6.42
N LEU A 96 -5.17 -4.06 -5.98
CA LEU A 96 -5.87 -4.25 -4.71
C LEU A 96 -7.06 -5.16 -5.03
N ASP A 97 -6.90 -6.46 -4.82
CA ASP A 97 -7.90 -7.41 -5.31
C ASP A 97 -9.09 -7.59 -4.37
N HIS A 98 -8.89 -7.45 -3.07
CA HIS A 98 -10.02 -7.47 -2.14
C HIS A 98 -9.68 -6.81 -0.80
N ILE A 99 -10.73 -6.38 -0.10
CA ILE A 99 -10.62 -5.85 1.25
C ILE A 99 -10.64 -7.03 2.23
N ILE A 100 -9.56 -7.16 3.00
CA ILE A 100 -9.47 -8.19 4.04
C ILE A 100 -10.30 -7.77 5.25
N GLU A 101 -10.18 -6.50 5.62
CA GLU A 101 -10.82 -5.96 6.81
C GLU A 101 -10.99 -4.46 6.65
N SER A 102 -12.09 -3.93 7.20
CA SER A 102 -12.24 -2.49 7.38
C SER A 102 -12.86 -2.23 8.74
N LYS A 103 -12.36 -1.21 9.44
CA LYS A 103 -12.88 -0.85 10.75
C LYS A 103 -12.69 0.63 11.01
N LYS A 104 -13.58 1.21 11.81
CA LYS A 104 -13.44 2.58 12.28
C LYS A 104 -12.69 2.59 13.60
N ILE A 105 -11.79 3.56 13.76
CA ILE A 105 -11.12 3.78 15.04
C ILE A 105 -11.92 4.81 15.81
N ASN A 106 -12.43 4.40 16.99
CA ASN A 106 -13.12 5.28 17.91
C ASN A 106 -14.28 6.03 17.24
N ASN A 107 -14.61 7.19 17.76
CA ASN A 107 -15.69 8.04 17.23
C ASN A 107 -15.20 9.03 16.18
N ASN A 108 -13.99 8.89 15.67
CA ASN A 108 -13.35 9.89 14.83
C ASN A 108 -13.59 9.71 13.34
N SER A 109 -14.45 8.84 12.91
CA SER A 109 -14.79 8.65 11.49
C SER A 109 -13.65 8.24 10.59
N VAL A 110 -12.47 7.95 11.12
CA VAL A 110 -11.36 7.45 10.32
C VAL A 110 -11.49 5.94 10.19
N GLU A 111 -11.58 5.46 8.97
CA GLU A 111 -11.58 4.03 8.71
C GLU A 111 -10.19 3.53 8.39
N ILE A 112 -9.89 2.34 8.88
CA ILE A 112 -8.68 1.62 8.52
C ILE A 112 -9.10 0.49 7.60
N TYR A 113 -8.44 0.40 6.46
CA TYR A 113 -8.66 -0.66 5.48
C TYR A 113 -7.42 -1.54 5.39
N ALA A 114 -7.63 -2.84 5.37
CA ALA A 114 -6.57 -3.79 5.05
C ALA A 114 -6.93 -4.43 3.71
N PHE A 115 -6.04 -4.29 2.73
CA PHE A 115 -6.23 -4.84 1.39
C PHE A 115 -5.24 -5.96 1.13
N HIS A 116 -5.69 -6.96 0.40
CA HIS A 116 -4.81 -7.93 -0.22
C HIS A 116 -4.35 -7.39 -1.57
N MET A 117 -3.08 -7.60 -1.89
CA MET A 117 -2.47 -7.12 -3.12
C MET A 117 -1.92 -8.29 -3.93
N VAL A 118 -2.03 -8.17 -5.25
CA VAL A 118 -1.46 -9.12 -6.20
C VAL A 118 -0.67 -8.34 -7.23
N GLU A 119 0.55 -8.78 -7.51
CA GLU A 119 1.40 -8.11 -8.50
C GLU A 119 0.75 -8.13 -9.88
N ASP A 120 0.78 -6.98 -10.52
CA ASP A 120 0.28 -6.80 -11.88
C ASP A 120 1.21 -7.48 -12.90
#